data_5bcd52f0165cd66148ea896790fd0d88
#
_entry.id   5bcd52f0165cd66148ea896790fd0d88
#
_cell.length_a   1.000
_cell.length_b   1.000
_cell.length_c   1.000
_cell.angle_alpha   90.00
_cell.angle_beta   90.00
_cell.angle_gamma   90.00
#
_symmetry.space_group_name_H-M   'P 1'
#
loop_
_entity.id
_entity.type
_entity.pdbx_description
1 polymer ?
#
loop_
_entity_poly.entity_id
_entity_poly.type
_entity_poly.pdbx_seq_one_letter_code
_entity_poly.pdbx_strand_id
1 'polypeptide(L)'
;MKTLLFKSFLLAMTLFPLTMSALTDGMNGKYTKEKTIKREFNVNSDALFKVNNSYGNLNITSWNENRILIEVHIKANGNDEDRVQDRLNEIDVDFENNSGMVSARTLFGDRGNSWGWNWGKRRNVNVQVNYTIKLPVKNSVNLSNDYGNIFLDRIDGHAKIKCDYGKIDAGELRGRNNELKFDYTSRSHFGYINSAEIVADYSGFTVEKAGDLTVKADYTNAVIEEMGNLEYSSDYGSLEAHKVKNVNGNGDYIGVKLGKVHGNVSITSDYGSLRIDELAPDAGNVEIRTDYTGIKIGYHPEYYFDFEIVAEYAGVSGKDDFEINISREKSNEKYYKGYYGKENSGNKINITTDYGGITFFKN
;
A
#
# COMPACT_ATOMS: atom_id res chain seq x y z
N MET A 1 -21.16 18.48 -60.11
CA MET A 1 -20.45 17.20 -59.92
C MET A 1 -19.29 17.46 -58.97
N LYS A 2 -19.42 17.06 -57.70
CA LYS A 2 -18.37 17.16 -56.70
C LYS A 2 -17.94 15.73 -56.37
N THR A 3 -16.71 15.38 -56.71
CA THR A 3 -16.09 14.10 -56.41
C THR A 3 -15.64 14.05 -54.96
N LEU A 4 -16.17 13.11 -54.17
CA LEU A 4 -15.71 12.76 -52.84
C LEU A 4 -14.43 11.93 -52.96
N LEU A 5 -13.36 12.41 -52.39
CA LEU A 5 -12.13 11.66 -52.16
C LEU A 5 -12.19 10.97 -50.80
N PHE A 6 -12.34 9.65 -50.80
CA PHE A 6 -12.16 8.77 -49.65
C PHE A 6 -10.64 8.65 -49.38
N LYS A 7 -10.16 9.18 -48.26
CA LYS A 7 -8.83 8.90 -47.74
C LYS A 7 -8.90 7.67 -46.83
N SER A 8 -8.48 6.55 -47.32
CA SER A 8 -8.24 5.34 -46.54
C SER A 8 -6.99 5.56 -45.67
N PHE A 9 -7.17 5.57 -44.35
CA PHE A 9 -6.11 5.63 -43.38
C PHE A 9 -5.60 4.21 -43.10
N LEU A 10 -4.43 3.88 -43.64
CA LEU A 10 -3.73 2.61 -43.41
C LEU A 10 -3.05 2.70 -42.04
N LEU A 11 -3.59 2.03 -41.02
CA LEU A 11 -3.02 1.94 -39.68
C LEU A 11 -1.88 0.90 -39.68
N ALA A 12 -0.64 1.39 -39.66
CA ALA A 12 0.55 0.53 -39.51
C ALA A 12 0.60 -0.05 -38.08
N MET A 13 0.38 -1.35 -38.00
CA MET A 13 0.43 -2.14 -36.78
C MET A 13 1.89 -2.50 -36.47
N THR A 14 2.56 -1.73 -35.62
CA THR A 14 3.86 -2.12 -35.07
C THR A 14 3.65 -3.19 -34.01
N LEU A 15 3.99 -4.44 -34.35
CA LEU A 15 4.10 -5.55 -33.41
C LEU A 15 5.29 -5.29 -32.48
N PHE A 16 5.02 -4.96 -31.22
CA PHE A 16 5.99 -5.14 -30.17
C PHE A 16 5.76 -6.54 -29.55
N PRO A 17 6.76 -7.39 -29.47
CA PRO A 17 6.65 -8.66 -28.74
C PRO A 17 6.76 -8.35 -27.23
N LEU A 18 5.63 -8.15 -26.55
CA LEU A 18 5.56 -8.25 -25.10
C LEU A 18 5.64 -9.72 -24.73
N THR A 19 6.81 -10.17 -24.28
CA THR A 19 6.92 -11.45 -23.56
C THR A 19 6.28 -11.29 -22.19
N MET A 20 4.97 -11.43 -22.11
CA MET A 20 4.24 -11.63 -20.87
C MET A 20 4.53 -13.05 -20.39
N SER A 21 5.38 -13.21 -19.38
CA SER A 21 5.39 -14.42 -18.56
C SER A 21 4.10 -14.42 -17.73
N ALA A 22 3.05 -14.99 -18.31
CA ALA A 22 1.82 -15.29 -17.60
C ALA A 22 2.15 -16.33 -16.52
N LEU A 23 1.82 -16.04 -15.27
CA LEU A 23 1.62 -17.04 -14.24
C LEU A 23 0.48 -17.96 -14.73
N THR A 24 0.85 -19.11 -15.31
CA THR A 24 -0.08 -20.10 -15.85
C THR A 24 -0.52 -21.10 -14.77
N ASP A 25 -0.68 -20.67 -13.53
CA ASP A 25 -1.20 -21.53 -12.47
C ASP A 25 -2.71 -21.69 -12.64
N GLY A 26 -3.13 -22.91 -12.99
CA GLY A 26 -4.51 -23.35 -13.01
C GLY A 26 -5.18 -23.54 -14.37
N MET A 27 -4.55 -23.20 -15.52
CA MET A 27 -5.12 -23.37 -16.86
C MET A 27 -4.68 -24.69 -17.54
N ASN A 28 -4.87 -25.83 -16.84
CA ASN A 28 -4.41 -27.15 -17.28
C ASN A 28 -5.50 -28.00 -17.97
N GLY A 29 -6.66 -27.41 -18.30
CA GLY A 29 -7.74 -28.09 -19.01
C GLY A 29 -7.42 -28.30 -20.49
N LYS A 30 -8.01 -29.36 -21.07
CA LYS A 30 -7.81 -29.78 -22.47
C LYS A 30 -8.26 -28.75 -23.50
N TYR A 31 -9.30 -27.97 -23.18
CA TYR A 31 -9.90 -26.99 -24.08
C TYR A 31 -9.72 -25.58 -23.51
N THR A 32 -9.37 -24.65 -24.41
CA THR A 32 -9.25 -23.23 -24.11
C THR A 32 -10.02 -22.42 -25.15
N LYS A 33 -10.84 -21.50 -24.71
CA LYS A 33 -11.55 -20.52 -25.56
C LYS A 33 -11.28 -19.11 -25.03
N GLU A 34 -11.20 -18.17 -25.95
CA GLU A 34 -10.82 -16.78 -25.62
C GLU A 34 -11.70 -15.80 -26.41
N LYS A 35 -11.91 -14.63 -25.82
CA LYS A 35 -12.49 -13.48 -26.53
C LYS A 35 -11.86 -12.18 -26.07
N THR A 36 -11.87 -11.17 -26.93
CA THR A 36 -11.35 -9.83 -26.65
C THR A 36 -12.42 -8.78 -26.88
N ILE A 37 -12.56 -7.89 -25.91
CA ILE A 37 -13.46 -6.73 -25.99
C ILE A 37 -12.60 -5.46 -26.00
N LYS A 38 -12.79 -4.59 -27.02
CA LYS A 38 -12.06 -3.31 -27.12
C LYS A 38 -13.03 -2.17 -27.09
N ARG A 39 -12.71 -1.12 -26.31
CA ARG A 39 -13.49 0.12 -26.21
C ARG A 39 -12.56 1.31 -26.17
N GLU A 40 -13.04 2.41 -26.72
CA GLU A 40 -12.37 3.71 -26.67
C GLU A 40 -13.40 4.78 -26.30
N PHE A 41 -13.03 5.66 -25.38
CA PHE A 41 -13.88 6.73 -24.88
C PHE A 41 -13.11 8.05 -24.84
N ASN A 42 -13.65 9.10 -25.47
CA ASN A 42 -13.13 10.45 -25.29
C ASN A 42 -13.61 11.00 -23.95
N VAL A 43 -12.69 11.55 -23.18
CA VAL A 43 -12.95 12.03 -21.82
C VAL A 43 -12.25 13.35 -21.53
N ASN A 44 -12.64 14.03 -20.47
CA ASN A 44 -11.88 15.14 -19.92
C ASN A 44 -10.56 14.65 -19.34
N SER A 45 -9.54 15.51 -19.29
CA SER A 45 -8.23 15.16 -18.76
C SER A 45 -8.24 14.73 -17.28
N ASP A 46 -9.22 15.16 -16.51
CA ASP A 46 -9.44 14.91 -15.08
C ASP A 46 -10.61 13.95 -14.79
N ALA A 47 -11.09 13.22 -15.81
CA ALA A 47 -12.18 12.28 -15.67
C ALA A 47 -11.89 11.18 -14.63
N LEU A 48 -12.96 10.61 -14.07
CA LEU A 48 -12.86 9.46 -13.18
C LEU A 48 -12.94 8.15 -13.98
N PHE A 49 -11.93 7.30 -13.84
CA PHE A 49 -11.98 5.92 -14.34
C PHE A 49 -12.31 4.95 -13.23
N LYS A 50 -13.31 4.09 -13.44
CA LYS A 50 -13.69 3.03 -12.51
C LYS A 50 -13.56 1.67 -13.16
N VAL A 51 -12.98 0.70 -12.46
CA VAL A 51 -13.00 -0.70 -12.89
C VAL A 51 -13.28 -1.61 -11.70
N ASN A 52 -14.12 -2.62 -11.94
CA ASN A 52 -14.37 -3.71 -11.00
C ASN A 52 -14.19 -5.03 -11.73
N ASN A 53 -13.18 -5.79 -11.31
CA ASN A 53 -12.79 -7.05 -11.91
C ASN A 53 -12.51 -8.11 -10.85
N SER A 54 -12.53 -9.37 -11.29
CA SER A 54 -12.08 -10.53 -10.53
C SER A 54 -11.44 -11.55 -11.47
N TYR A 55 -10.54 -12.39 -10.91
CA TYR A 55 -9.86 -13.49 -11.63
C TYR A 55 -9.00 -13.04 -12.81
N GLY A 56 -8.19 -12.02 -12.63
CA GLY A 56 -7.23 -11.55 -13.64
C GLY A 56 -6.59 -10.23 -13.27
N ASN A 57 -5.73 -9.71 -14.13
CA ASN A 57 -4.92 -8.55 -13.83
C ASN A 57 -5.51 -7.26 -14.43
N LEU A 58 -5.27 -6.15 -13.75
CA LEU A 58 -5.45 -4.81 -14.27
C LEU A 58 -4.07 -4.23 -14.63
N ASN A 59 -3.81 -4.01 -15.92
CA ASN A 59 -2.59 -3.38 -16.42
C ASN A 59 -2.94 -1.98 -16.91
N ILE A 60 -2.54 -0.96 -16.17
CA ILE A 60 -2.93 0.43 -16.41
C ILE A 60 -1.70 1.26 -16.71
N THR A 61 -1.70 1.92 -17.86
CA THR A 61 -0.65 2.85 -18.30
C THR A 61 -1.26 4.22 -18.52
N SER A 62 -0.63 5.23 -17.98
CA SER A 62 -1.06 6.62 -18.17
C SER A 62 -0.44 7.26 -19.42
N TRP A 63 -1.12 8.25 -19.98
CA TRP A 63 -0.66 9.01 -21.13
C TRP A 63 -1.16 10.46 -21.13
N ASN A 64 -0.81 11.24 -22.15
CA ASN A 64 -1.22 12.66 -22.26
C ASN A 64 -2.37 12.90 -23.25
N GLU A 65 -3.13 11.85 -23.60
CA GLU A 65 -4.27 11.97 -24.51
C GLU A 65 -5.58 11.97 -23.73
N ASN A 66 -6.55 12.79 -24.13
CA ASN A 66 -7.87 12.89 -23.46
C ASN A 66 -8.83 11.79 -23.92
N ARG A 67 -8.39 10.55 -23.85
CA ARG A 67 -9.19 9.36 -24.17
C ARG A 67 -8.75 8.18 -23.31
N ILE A 68 -9.67 7.25 -23.09
CA ILE A 68 -9.42 6.00 -22.39
C ILE A 68 -9.56 4.86 -23.39
N LEU A 69 -8.51 4.02 -23.48
CA LEU A 69 -8.54 2.78 -24.24
C LEU A 69 -8.63 1.61 -23.25
N ILE A 70 -9.55 0.69 -23.51
CA ILE A 70 -9.75 -0.51 -22.71
C ILE A 70 -9.73 -1.70 -23.62
N GLU A 71 -8.83 -2.65 -23.38
CA GLU A 71 -8.81 -3.97 -23.98
C GLU A 71 -8.99 -5.01 -22.87
N VAL A 72 -10.02 -5.85 -22.99
CA VAL A 72 -10.31 -6.91 -22.02
C VAL A 72 -10.14 -8.25 -22.73
N HIS A 73 -9.17 -9.03 -22.27
CA HIS A 73 -8.91 -10.37 -22.74
C HIS A 73 -9.51 -11.38 -21.76
N ILE A 74 -10.51 -12.13 -22.22
CA ILE A 74 -11.25 -13.11 -21.42
C ILE A 74 -10.88 -14.50 -21.91
N LYS A 75 -10.45 -15.36 -21.02
CA LYS A 75 -10.02 -16.73 -21.27
C LYS A 75 -10.78 -17.70 -20.37
N ALA A 76 -11.29 -18.77 -20.94
CA ALA A 76 -11.90 -19.89 -20.24
C ALA A 76 -11.18 -21.20 -20.60
N ASN A 77 -10.90 -22.05 -19.60
CA ASN A 77 -10.16 -23.30 -19.77
C ASN A 77 -10.77 -24.42 -18.92
N GLY A 78 -10.90 -25.62 -19.52
CA GLY A 78 -11.48 -26.78 -18.85
C GLY A 78 -11.37 -28.09 -19.68
N ASN A 79 -11.95 -29.17 -19.19
CA ASN A 79 -11.86 -30.48 -19.81
C ASN A 79 -13.09 -30.86 -20.66
N ASP A 80 -14.08 -29.96 -20.75
CA ASP A 80 -15.30 -30.14 -21.51
C ASP A 80 -15.48 -28.91 -22.42
N GLU A 81 -15.44 -29.09 -23.72
CA GLU A 81 -15.40 -27.99 -24.69
C GLU A 81 -16.67 -27.15 -24.67
N ASP A 82 -17.85 -27.79 -24.58
CA ASP A 82 -19.13 -27.09 -24.56
C ASP A 82 -19.26 -26.24 -23.30
N ARG A 83 -18.86 -26.77 -22.14
CA ARG A 83 -18.85 -25.98 -20.87
C ARG A 83 -17.87 -24.83 -20.91
N VAL A 84 -16.71 -25.00 -21.55
CA VAL A 84 -15.74 -23.90 -21.71
C VAL A 84 -16.33 -22.81 -22.59
N GLN A 85 -17.02 -23.19 -23.66
CA GLN A 85 -17.69 -22.24 -24.56
C GLN A 85 -18.85 -21.51 -23.83
N ASP A 86 -19.69 -22.25 -23.12
CA ASP A 86 -20.79 -21.70 -22.33
C ASP A 86 -20.28 -20.71 -21.28
N ARG A 87 -19.22 -21.08 -20.55
CA ARG A 87 -18.61 -20.21 -19.55
C ARG A 87 -18.03 -18.95 -20.15
N LEU A 88 -17.38 -19.02 -21.32
CA LEU A 88 -16.87 -17.85 -22.02
C LEU A 88 -18.01 -16.91 -22.48
N ASN A 89 -19.14 -17.46 -22.91
CA ASN A 89 -20.31 -16.69 -23.33
C ASN A 89 -21.00 -15.99 -22.15
N GLU A 90 -20.97 -16.56 -20.96
CA GLU A 90 -21.53 -15.99 -19.73
C GLU A 90 -20.78 -14.75 -19.22
N ILE A 91 -19.50 -14.61 -19.56
CA ILE A 91 -18.67 -13.49 -19.07
C ILE A 91 -18.81 -12.32 -20.05
N ASP A 92 -19.13 -11.15 -19.54
CA ASP A 92 -19.20 -9.91 -20.32
C ASP A 92 -18.67 -8.73 -19.51
N VAL A 93 -18.56 -7.57 -20.14
CA VAL A 93 -18.17 -6.32 -19.49
C VAL A 93 -19.23 -5.27 -19.75
N ASP A 94 -19.75 -4.72 -18.67
CA ASP A 94 -20.68 -3.60 -18.67
C ASP A 94 -19.89 -2.28 -18.65
N PHE A 95 -20.23 -1.37 -19.57
CA PHE A 95 -19.56 -0.07 -19.71
C PHE A 95 -20.55 1.07 -19.53
N GLU A 96 -20.22 2.00 -18.65
CA GLU A 96 -20.92 3.28 -18.53
C GLU A 96 -19.93 4.41 -18.83
N ASN A 97 -20.34 5.42 -19.59
CA ASN A 97 -19.44 6.51 -19.92
C ASN A 97 -20.15 7.86 -20.13
N ASN A 98 -19.43 8.91 -19.78
CA ASN A 98 -19.65 10.28 -20.20
C ASN A 98 -18.29 11.01 -20.23
N SER A 99 -18.26 12.31 -20.56
CA SER A 99 -16.99 13.06 -20.63
C SER A 99 -16.23 13.14 -19.30
N GLY A 100 -16.90 13.03 -18.17
CA GLY A 100 -16.30 13.10 -16.82
C GLY A 100 -16.07 11.75 -16.15
N MET A 101 -16.56 10.65 -16.73
CA MET A 101 -16.43 9.33 -16.12
C MET A 101 -16.51 8.21 -17.15
N VAL A 102 -15.66 7.19 -16.96
CA VAL A 102 -15.80 5.88 -17.60
C VAL A 102 -15.76 4.79 -16.53
N SER A 103 -16.70 3.84 -16.63
CA SER A 103 -16.76 2.67 -15.75
C SER A 103 -16.74 1.39 -16.59
N ALA A 104 -16.00 0.38 -16.12
CA ALA A 104 -16.00 -0.97 -16.67
C ALA A 104 -16.21 -1.98 -15.54
N ARG A 105 -17.18 -2.88 -15.69
CA ARG A 105 -17.47 -3.91 -14.70
C ARG A 105 -17.58 -5.28 -15.34
N THR A 106 -16.77 -6.23 -14.88
CA THR A 106 -16.86 -7.63 -15.32
C THR A 106 -18.11 -8.29 -14.74
N LEU A 107 -18.87 -8.93 -15.59
CA LEU A 107 -20.07 -9.71 -15.27
C LEU A 107 -19.79 -11.19 -15.48
N PHE A 108 -20.06 -12.04 -14.48
CA PHE A 108 -19.80 -13.48 -14.50
C PHE A 108 -21.08 -14.32 -14.59
N GLY A 109 -22.01 -13.96 -15.44
CA GLY A 109 -23.24 -14.74 -15.71
C GLY A 109 -24.36 -14.53 -14.71
N ASP A 110 -25.53 -14.69 -15.24
CA ASP A 110 -26.93 -14.61 -14.92
C ASP A 110 -27.55 -13.22 -15.12
N ARG A 111 -27.92 -12.98 -16.39
CA ARG A 111 -28.94 -11.99 -16.73
C ARG A 111 -30.38 -12.47 -16.39
N GLY A 112 -30.52 -13.52 -15.59
CA GLY A 112 -31.82 -14.11 -15.23
C GLY A 112 -31.93 -14.46 -13.76
N ASN A 113 -33.01 -13.98 -13.15
CA ASN A 113 -33.51 -14.33 -11.81
C ASN A 113 -33.56 -15.86 -11.62
N SER A 114 -32.51 -16.48 -11.13
CA SER A 114 -32.55 -17.89 -10.70
C SER A 114 -31.68 -18.06 -9.46
N TRP A 115 -32.28 -17.87 -8.33
CA TRP A 115 -31.86 -18.38 -7.04
C TRP A 115 -32.03 -19.90 -7.03
N GLY A 116 -31.21 -20.64 -7.77
CA GLY A 116 -31.36 -22.08 -7.94
C GLY A 116 -30.06 -22.81 -8.16
N TRP A 117 -29.54 -23.47 -7.17
CA TRP A 117 -28.84 -24.77 -7.04
C TRP A 117 -27.99 -25.32 -8.21
N ASN A 118 -27.44 -24.52 -9.12
CA ASN A 118 -26.52 -24.97 -10.16
C ASN A 118 -25.02 -24.76 -9.84
N TRP A 119 -24.67 -24.53 -8.59
CA TRP A 119 -23.27 -24.30 -8.17
C TRP A 119 -22.35 -25.51 -8.39
N GLY A 120 -22.90 -26.73 -8.44
CA GLY A 120 -22.11 -27.95 -8.64
C GLY A 120 -21.56 -28.15 -10.04
N LYS A 121 -22.19 -27.59 -11.09
CA LYS A 121 -21.80 -27.77 -12.49
C LYS A 121 -20.75 -26.77 -13.00
N ARG A 122 -20.51 -25.65 -12.29
CA ARG A 122 -19.61 -24.57 -12.68
C ARG A 122 -18.14 -24.76 -12.22
N ARG A 123 -17.88 -25.74 -11.34
CA ARG A 123 -16.59 -25.92 -10.65
C ARG A 123 -15.41 -26.39 -11.50
N ASN A 124 -15.59 -26.72 -12.80
CA ASN A 124 -14.56 -27.35 -13.61
C ASN A 124 -14.06 -26.50 -14.79
N VAL A 125 -14.36 -25.20 -14.82
CA VAL A 125 -13.85 -24.27 -15.85
C VAL A 125 -13.16 -23.08 -15.17
N ASN A 126 -11.86 -22.97 -15.39
CA ASN A 126 -11.06 -21.84 -14.93
C ASN A 126 -11.28 -20.63 -15.84
N VAL A 127 -11.27 -19.45 -15.26
CA VAL A 127 -11.50 -18.20 -15.99
C VAL A 127 -10.41 -17.19 -15.65
N GLN A 128 -10.00 -16.42 -16.65
CA GLN A 128 -9.11 -15.29 -16.48
C GLN A 128 -9.66 -14.08 -17.26
N VAL A 129 -9.70 -12.91 -16.63
CA VAL A 129 -10.18 -11.66 -17.21
C VAL A 129 -9.13 -10.57 -17.00
N ASN A 130 -8.32 -10.33 -18.02
CA ASN A 130 -7.23 -9.35 -17.95
C ASN A 130 -7.63 -8.06 -18.66
N TYR A 131 -7.40 -6.95 -18.01
CA TYR A 131 -7.58 -5.62 -18.56
C TYR A 131 -6.24 -5.01 -18.92
N THR A 132 -6.15 -4.43 -20.12
CA THR A 132 -5.10 -3.51 -20.54
C THR A 132 -5.74 -2.16 -20.80
N ILE A 133 -5.34 -1.16 -20.02
CA ILE A 133 -5.98 0.14 -19.99
C ILE A 133 -4.94 1.23 -20.25
N LYS A 134 -5.29 2.19 -21.12
CA LYS A 134 -4.55 3.46 -21.23
C LYS A 134 -5.49 4.60 -20.91
N LEU A 135 -5.06 5.53 -20.04
CA LEU A 135 -5.90 6.63 -19.58
C LEU A 135 -5.07 7.91 -19.36
N PRO A 136 -5.71 9.10 -19.36
CA PRO A 136 -5.03 10.37 -19.08
C PRO A 136 -4.34 10.35 -17.70
N VAL A 137 -3.11 10.81 -17.62
CA VAL A 137 -2.32 10.81 -16.36
C VAL A 137 -2.98 11.63 -15.24
N LYS A 138 -3.80 12.62 -15.58
CA LYS A 138 -4.54 13.46 -14.60
C LYS A 138 -5.87 12.86 -14.16
N ASN A 139 -6.28 11.72 -14.73
CA ASN A 139 -7.52 11.07 -14.30
C ASN A 139 -7.43 10.66 -12.82
N SER A 140 -8.58 10.69 -12.16
CA SER A 140 -8.76 9.95 -10.91
C SER A 140 -9.12 8.50 -11.22
N VAL A 141 -8.75 7.58 -10.35
CA VAL A 141 -9.03 6.16 -10.54
C VAL A 141 -9.73 5.55 -9.33
N ASN A 142 -10.67 4.63 -9.58
CA ASN A 142 -11.29 3.77 -8.57
C ASN A 142 -11.20 2.32 -9.07
N LEU A 143 -10.18 1.60 -8.59
CA LEU A 143 -9.82 0.26 -9.03
C LEU A 143 -10.21 -0.75 -7.97
N SER A 144 -10.95 -1.79 -8.35
CA SER A 144 -11.25 -2.94 -7.50
C SER A 144 -10.91 -4.21 -8.26
N ASN A 145 -10.06 -5.05 -7.68
CA ASN A 145 -9.66 -6.31 -8.27
C ASN A 145 -9.50 -7.40 -7.20
N ASP A 146 -10.21 -8.50 -7.39
CA ASP A 146 -10.10 -9.67 -6.53
C ASP A 146 -9.43 -10.84 -7.29
N TYR A 147 -8.53 -11.58 -6.63
CA TYR A 147 -7.80 -12.71 -7.23
C TYR A 147 -7.01 -12.35 -8.47
N GLY A 148 -6.23 -11.26 -8.38
CA GLY A 148 -5.33 -10.82 -9.45
C GLY A 148 -4.62 -9.52 -9.11
N ASN A 149 -3.63 -9.17 -9.91
CA ASN A 149 -2.75 -8.05 -9.62
C ASN A 149 -3.25 -6.75 -10.24
N ILE A 150 -2.85 -5.63 -9.64
CA ILE A 150 -3.02 -4.29 -10.20
C ILE A 150 -1.63 -3.73 -10.48
N PHE A 151 -1.38 -3.39 -11.74
CA PHE A 151 -0.19 -2.69 -12.21
C PHE A 151 -0.59 -1.32 -12.70
N LEU A 152 0.02 -0.27 -12.15
CA LEU A 152 -0.29 1.13 -12.47
C LEU A 152 1.03 1.93 -12.51
N ASP A 153 1.32 2.62 -13.61
CA ASP A 153 2.56 3.38 -13.74
C ASP A 153 2.53 4.72 -12.97
N ARG A 154 1.58 5.61 -13.31
CA ARG A 154 1.47 6.93 -12.67
C ARG A 154 0.06 7.48 -12.75
N ILE A 155 -0.38 8.14 -11.68
CA ILE A 155 -1.62 8.94 -11.63
C ILE A 155 -1.36 10.25 -10.89
N ASP A 156 -1.75 11.38 -11.52
CA ASP A 156 -1.70 12.71 -10.89
C ASP A 156 -3.01 13.07 -10.17
N GLY A 157 -4.14 12.43 -10.54
CA GLY A 157 -5.43 12.54 -9.85
C GLY A 157 -5.51 11.64 -8.60
N HIS A 158 -6.67 11.66 -7.95
CA HIS A 158 -6.93 10.82 -6.77
C HIS A 158 -7.01 9.33 -7.15
N ALA A 159 -6.35 8.48 -6.37
CA ALA A 159 -6.38 7.03 -6.53
C ALA A 159 -7.08 6.36 -5.34
N LYS A 160 -8.17 5.63 -5.66
CA LYS A 160 -8.81 4.68 -4.76
C LYS A 160 -8.59 3.28 -5.29
N ILE A 161 -7.83 2.47 -4.57
CA ILE A 161 -7.41 1.13 -5.01
C ILE A 161 -7.80 0.11 -3.96
N LYS A 162 -8.56 -0.91 -4.40
CA LYS A 162 -8.86 -2.11 -3.61
C LYS A 162 -8.33 -3.34 -4.32
N CYS A 163 -7.58 -4.18 -3.60
CA CYS A 163 -7.02 -5.43 -4.13
C CYS A 163 -7.03 -6.52 -3.07
N ASP A 164 -7.79 -7.59 -3.28
CA ASP A 164 -7.80 -8.73 -2.38
C ASP A 164 -7.22 -9.97 -3.10
N TYR A 165 -6.38 -10.75 -2.39
CA TYR A 165 -5.72 -11.95 -2.94
C TYR A 165 -4.90 -11.72 -4.21
N GLY A 166 -4.14 -10.60 -4.26
CA GLY A 166 -3.26 -10.26 -5.37
C GLY A 166 -2.05 -9.47 -4.90
N LYS A 167 -1.54 -8.59 -5.75
CA LYS A 167 -0.58 -7.55 -5.37
C LYS A 167 -0.89 -6.25 -6.09
N ILE A 168 -0.51 -5.14 -5.48
CA ILE A 168 -0.48 -3.83 -6.12
C ILE A 168 0.97 -3.51 -6.45
N ASP A 169 1.21 -3.07 -7.69
CA ASP A 169 2.50 -2.57 -8.15
C ASP A 169 2.24 -1.21 -8.80
N ALA A 170 2.42 -0.14 -8.03
CA ALA A 170 2.14 1.22 -8.47
C ALA A 170 3.41 2.07 -8.48
N GLY A 171 3.70 2.71 -9.62
CA GLY A 171 4.84 3.61 -9.75
C GLY A 171 4.63 4.89 -8.95
N GLU A 172 3.74 5.78 -9.39
CA GLU A 172 3.55 7.07 -8.74
C GLU A 172 2.06 7.43 -8.53
N LEU A 173 1.67 7.63 -7.29
CA LEU A 173 0.37 8.15 -6.87
C LEU A 173 0.53 9.59 -6.38
N ARG A 174 0.44 10.55 -7.31
CA ARG A 174 0.71 11.97 -7.04
C ARG A 174 -0.51 12.74 -6.53
N GLY A 175 -1.70 12.14 -6.61
CA GLY A 175 -2.91 12.68 -5.98
C GLY A 175 -2.75 12.83 -4.47
N ARG A 176 -3.59 13.66 -3.86
CA ARG A 176 -3.66 13.78 -2.40
C ARG A 176 -4.74 12.86 -1.84
N ASN A 177 -4.53 12.42 -0.59
CA ASN A 177 -5.49 11.61 0.16
C ASN A 177 -5.91 10.34 -0.61
N ASN A 178 -4.94 9.65 -1.23
CA ASN A 178 -5.21 8.39 -1.88
C ASN A 178 -5.73 7.37 -0.87
N GLU A 179 -6.60 6.48 -1.32
CA GLU A 179 -7.19 5.41 -0.50
C GLU A 179 -6.71 4.05 -1.03
N LEU A 180 -5.91 3.35 -0.24
CA LEU A 180 -5.34 2.06 -0.61
C LEU A 180 -5.81 1.01 0.38
N LYS A 181 -6.64 0.07 -0.09
CA LYS A 181 -7.12 -1.05 0.72
C LYS A 181 -6.74 -2.37 0.07
N PHE A 182 -6.07 -3.26 0.83
CA PHE A 182 -5.69 -4.56 0.30
C PHE A 182 -5.51 -5.60 1.40
N ASP A 183 -6.14 -6.75 1.21
CA ASP A 183 -6.13 -7.84 2.16
C ASP A 183 -5.56 -9.10 1.50
N TYR A 184 -4.84 -9.91 2.29
CA TYR A 184 -4.18 -11.13 1.81
C TYR A 184 -3.29 -10.90 0.58
N THR A 185 -2.61 -9.75 0.54
CA THR A 185 -1.66 -9.41 -0.52
C THR A 185 -0.23 -9.49 0.02
N SER A 186 0.64 -10.16 -0.69
CA SER A 186 2.05 -10.18 -0.35
C SER A 186 2.85 -9.34 -1.37
N ARG A 187 3.84 -8.58 -0.89
CA ARG A 187 4.78 -7.83 -1.73
C ARG A 187 4.14 -6.78 -2.64
N SER A 188 3.11 -6.07 -2.14
CA SER A 188 2.64 -4.87 -2.80
C SER A 188 3.74 -3.80 -2.77
N HIS A 189 3.87 -3.04 -3.85
CA HIS A 189 4.96 -2.07 -4.03
C HIS A 189 4.42 -0.74 -4.53
N PHE A 190 4.94 0.35 -3.97
CA PHE A 190 4.60 1.72 -4.34
C PHE A 190 5.89 2.54 -4.46
N GLY A 191 6.21 3.05 -5.66
CA GLY A 191 7.38 3.88 -5.89
C GLY A 191 7.26 5.26 -5.22
N TYR A 192 6.14 5.95 -5.46
CA TYR A 192 5.87 7.24 -4.83
C TYR A 192 4.41 7.42 -4.44
N ILE A 193 4.16 7.90 -3.22
CA ILE A 193 2.83 8.29 -2.73
C ILE A 193 2.91 9.72 -2.19
N ASN A 194 2.12 10.65 -2.73
CA ASN A 194 2.07 12.02 -2.20
C ASN A 194 1.44 12.06 -0.79
N SER A 195 0.23 11.54 -0.65
CA SER A 195 -0.37 11.22 0.65
C SER A 195 -1.42 10.12 0.48
N ALA A 196 -1.56 9.24 1.48
CA ALA A 196 -2.53 8.15 1.45
C ALA A 196 -2.96 7.69 2.85
N GLU A 197 -4.17 7.13 2.90
CA GLU A 197 -4.56 6.15 3.91
C GLU A 197 -4.36 4.75 3.32
N ILE A 198 -3.58 3.91 4.03
CA ILE A 198 -3.36 2.50 3.70
C ILE A 198 -4.07 1.66 4.75
N VAL A 199 -4.99 0.81 4.32
CA VAL A 199 -5.66 -0.22 5.15
C VAL A 199 -5.26 -1.57 4.61
N ALA A 200 -4.57 -2.39 5.41
CA ALA A 200 -3.99 -3.65 4.94
C ALA A 200 -3.96 -4.71 6.03
N ASP A 201 -4.67 -5.82 5.82
CA ASP A 201 -4.66 -6.94 6.75
C ASP A 201 -4.07 -8.19 6.12
N TYR A 202 -3.34 -8.98 6.91
CA TYR A 202 -2.66 -10.21 6.47
C TYR A 202 -1.79 -10.00 5.22
N SER A 203 -1.07 -8.89 5.18
CA SER A 203 -0.44 -8.39 3.97
C SER A 203 1.04 -8.06 4.16
N GLY A 204 1.69 -7.65 3.07
CA GLY A 204 3.03 -7.09 3.08
C GLY A 204 3.19 -6.05 1.99
N PHE A 205 3.81 -4.92 2.30
CA PHE A 205 4.04 -3.88 1.32
C PHE A 205 5.33 -3.08 1.54
N THR A 206 5.80 -2.47 0.47
CA THR A 206 6.94 -1.55 0.46
C THR A 206 6.54 -0.24 -0.20
N VAL A 207 6.94 0.89 0.40
CA VAL A 207 6.83 2.23 -0.18
C VAL A 207 8.23 2.82 -0.28
N GLU A 208 8.69 3.16 -1.50
CA GLU A 208 10.02 3.76 -1.66
C GLU A 208 10.05 5.20 -1.16
N LYS A 209 9.04 5.99 -1.50
CA LYS A 209 8.95 7.38 -1.05
C LYS A 209 7.51 7.84 -0.82
N ALA A 210 7.30 8.53 0.29
CA ALA A 210 6.00 9.14 0.56
C ALA A 210 6.10 10.55 1.17
N GLY A 211 5.04 11.34 1.01
CA GLY A 211 4.80 12.55 1.82
C GLY A 211 4.20 12.16 3.17
N ASP A 212 2.89 12.12 3.27
CA ASP A 212 2.17 11.78 4.49
C ASP A 212 1.42 10.45 4.34
N LEU A 213 1.58 9.53 5.30
CA LEU A 213 0.87 8.26 5.33
C LEU A 213 0.14 8.07 6.66
N THR A 214 -1.11 7.62 6.57
CA THR A 214 -1.84 6.98 7.66
C THR A 214 -1.93 5.49 7.36
N VAL A 215 -1.35 4.65 8.21
CA VAL A 215 -1.30 3.19 8.05
C VAL A 215 -2.15 2.53 9.12
N LYS A 216 -3.16 1.76 8.71
CA LYS A 216 -3.99 0.90 9.56
C LYS A 216 -3.80 -0.53 9.09
N ALA A 217 -3.12 -1.36 9.88
CA ALA A 217 -2.68 -2.65 9.35
C ALA A 217 -2.49 -3.69 10.45
N ASP A 218 -3.23 -4.80 10.34
CA ASP A 218 -3.10 -5.92 11.26
C ASP A 218 -2.48 -7.13 10.56
N TYR A 219 -1.64 -7.88 11.29
CA TYR A 219 -0.92 -9.05 10.75
C TYR A 219 -0.12 -8.72 9.48
N THR A 220 0.43 -7.51 9.41
CA THR A 220 1.04 -6.96 8.20
C THR A 220 2.49 -6.53 8.43
N ASN A 221 3.33 -6.70 7.40
CA ASN A 221 4.70 -6.19 7.40
C ASN A 221 4.81 -5.00 6.44
N ALA A 222 5.14 -3.83 6.97
CA ALA A 222 5.29 -2.60 6.22
C ALA A 222 6.76 -2.14 6.22
N VAL A 223 7.28 -1.82 5.04
CA VAL A 223 8.62 -1.21 4.87
C VAL A 223 8.47 0.10 4.11
N ILE A 224 9.00 1.19 4.67
CA ILE A 224 8.95 2.52 4.06
C ILE A 224 10.37 3.09 4.04
N GLU A 225 10.92 3.37 2.84
CA GLU A 225 12.29 3.83 2.70
C GLU A 225 12.47 5.29 3.12
N GLU A 226 11.66 6.20 2.56
CA GLU A 226 11.71 7.62 2.90
C GLU A 226 10.31 8.22 2.98
N MET A 227 10.04 8.99 4.04
CA MET A 227 8.76 9.67 4.16
C MET A 227 8.78 10.94 5.02
N GLY A 228 7.74 11.76 4.85
CA GLY A 228 7.44 12.89 5.72
C GLY A 228 6.82 12.46 7.04
N ASN A 229 5.49 12.48 7.13
CA ASN A 229 4.79 12.19 8.37
C ASN A 229 4.14 10.79 8.32
N LEU A 230 4.35 10.01 9.38
CA LEU A 230 3.74 8.70 9.58
C LEU A 230 2.78 8.76 10.76
N GLU A 231 1.53 8.42 10.50
CA GLU A 231 0.57 8.01 11.51
C GLU A 231 0.28 6.52 11.33
N TYR A 232 0.36 5.70 12.40
CA TYR A 232 0.04 4.30 12.28
C TYR A 232 -0.79 3.77 13.46
N SER A 233 -1.65 2.81 13.15
CA SER A 233 -2.33 1.93 14.11
C SER A 233 -2.21 0.51 13.57
N SER A 234 -1.49 -0.38 14.27
CA SER A 234 -1.16 -1.70 13.73
C SER A 234 -0.90 -2.70 14.84
N ASP A 235 -1.58 -3.83 14.77
CA ASP A 235 -1.38 -4.95 15.69
C ASP A 235 -0.83 -6.18 14.95
N TYR A 236 0.05 -6.92 15.61
CA TYR A 236 0.66 -8.16 15.09
C TYR A 236 1.36 -8.00 13.73
N GLY A 237 2.59 -7.60 13.75
CA GLY A 237 3.37 -7.48 12.51
C GLY A 237 4.67 -6.72 12.70
N SER A 238 5.08 -6.02 11.66
CA SER A 238 6.25 -5.14 11.73
C SER A 238 6.07 -3.89 10.89
N LEU A 239 6.60 -2.78 11.41
CA LEU A 239 6.70 -1.52 10.70
C LEU A 239 8.14 -1.05 10.71
N GLU A 240 8.75 -0.92 9.55
CA GLU A 240 10.10 -0.38 9.36
C GLU A 240 10.04 0.89 8.51
N ALA A 241 10.54 2.02 9.04
CA ALA A 241 10.67 3.27 8.32
C ALA A 241 12.13 3.73 8.36
N HIS A 242 12.85 3.69 7.22
CA HIS A 242 14.29 3.93 7.19
C HIS A 242 14.65 5.40 7.38
N LYS A 243 13.86 6.31 6.80
CA LYS A 243 14.01 7.76 7.00
C LYS A 243 12.64 8.41 7.12
N VAL A 244 12.40 9.07 8.24
CA VAL A 244 11.10 9.66 8.55
C VAL A 244 11.27 11.01 9.25
N LYS A 245 10.32 11.93 9.00
CA LYS A 245 10.30 13.20 9.71
C LYS A 245 9.56 13.06 11.04
N ASN A 246 8.26 12.89 11.05
CA ASN A 246 7.48 12.75 12.26
C ASN A 246 6.78 11.38 12.30
N VAL A 247 6.67 10.80 13.49
CA VAL A 247 5.97 9.55 13.75
C VAL A 247 4.97 9.73 14.87
N ASN A 248 3.74 9.34 14.63
CA ASN A 248 2.72 9.17 15.65
C ASN A 248 2.09 7.80 15.49
N GLY A 249 2.13 6.96 16.52
CA GLY A 249 1.70 5.58 16.34
C GLY A 249 1.30 4.86 17.61
N ASN A 250 0.43 3.87 17.39
CA ASN A 250 0.03 2.93 18.42
C ASN A 250 -0.11 1.52 17.84
N GLY A 251 0.06 0.53 18.69
CA GLY A 251 -0.18 -0.87 18.32
C GLY A 251 0.45 -1.86 19.28
N ASP A 252 -0.13 -3.04 19.32
CA ASP A 252 0.26 -4.11 20.22
C ASP A 252 0.84 -5.30 19.46
N TYR A 253 1.78 -6.01 20.10
CA TYR A 253 2.47 -7.16 19.50
C TYR A 253 3.20 -6.84 18.20
N ILE A 254 3.67 -5.59 18.05
CA ILE A 254 4.34 -5.11 16.85
C ILE A 254 5.82 -4.84 17.05
N GLY A 255 6.64 -5.15 16.05
CA GLY A 255 8.02 -4.69 15.95
C GLY A 255 8.10 -3.36 15.19
N VAL A 256 8.44 -2.26 15.86
CA VAL A 256 8.64 -0.95 15.22
C VAL A 256 10.11 -0.63 15.12
N LYS A 257 10.58 -0.39 13.90
CA LYS A 257 11.95 0.06 13.64
C LYS A 257 11.95 1.36 12.86
N LEU A 258 12.48 2.40 13.45
CA LEU A 258 12.72 3.68 12.82
C LEU A 258 14.23 3.82 12.58
N GLY A 259 14.64 4.04 11.34
CA GLY A 259 16.02 4.31 10.98
C GLY A 259 16.42 5.71 11.43
N LYS A 260 16.49 6.68 10.52
CA LYS A 260 16.83 8.06 10.83
C LYS A 260 15.58 8.92 11.00
N VAL A 261 15.44 9.54 12.16
CA VAL A 261 14.31 10.41 12.52
C VAL A 261 14.73 11.87 12.55
N HIS A 262 13.99 12.72 11.83
CA HIS A 262 14.25 14.17 11.69
C HIS A 262 13.26 15.09 12.41
N GLY A 263 12.26 14.56 13.09
CA GLY A 263 11.22 15.34 13.76
C GLY A 263 10.74 14.68 15.04
N ASN A 264 9.45 14.80 15.33
CA ASN A 264 8.89 14.30 16.57
C ASN A 264 8.52 12.81 16.48
N VAL A 265 8.61 12.13 17.62
CA VAL A 265 8.16 10.73 17.80
C VAL A 265 7.17 10.68 18.96
N SER A 266 6.01 10.09 18.75
CA SER A 266 5.02 9.80 19.79
C SER A 266 4.52 8.37 19.55
N ILE A 267 4.84 7.45 20.47
CA ILE A 267 4.52 6.02 20.31
C ILE A 267 3.95 5.47 21.61
N THR A 268 2.84 4.73 21.45
CA THR A 268 2.28 3.87 22.51
C THR A 268 2.26 2.45 21.98
N SER A 269 2.84 1.48 22.71
CA SER A 269 2.91 0.11 22.24
C SER A 269 3.11 -0.87 23.37
N ASP A 270 2.33 -1.96 23.37
CA ASP A 270 2.44 -3.04 24.33
C ASP A 270 2.88 -4.35 23.66
N TYR A 271 3.67 -5.16 24.40
CA TYR A 271 4.13 -6.49 23.96
C TYR A 271 4.87 -6.49 22.62
N GLY A 272 5.85 -5.61 22.45
CA GLY A 272 6.55 -5.51 21.18
C GLY A 272 8.03 -5.20 21.30
N SER A 273 8.52 -4.51 20.30
CA SER A 273 9.87 -3.93 20.32
C SER A 273 9.87 -2.59 19.60
N LEU A 274 10.53 -1.61 20.18
CA LEU A 274 10.74 -0.31 19.57
C LEU A 274 12.24 -0.04 19.41
N ARG A 275 12.67 0.19 18.20
CA ARG A 275 14.03 0.59 17.89
C ARG A 275 14.05 1.86 17.05
N ILE A 276 14.77 2.86 17.52
CA ILE A 276 15.16 4.06 16.77
C ILE A 276 16.66 3.95 16.55
N ASP A 277 17.07 3.83 15.27
CA ASP A 277 18.50 3.71 14.95
C ASP A 277 19.23 5.03 15.18
N GLU A 278 18.64 6.17 14.79
CA GLU A 278 19.22 7.49 14.99
C GLU A 278 18.17 8.61 15.13
N LEU A 279 18.18 9.31 16.24
CA LEU A 279 17.60 10.65 16.33
C LEU A 279 18.63 11.63 15.73
N ALA A 280 18.28 12.24 14.58
CA ALA A 280 19.16 13.16 13.87
C ALA A 280 19.38 14.47 14.65
N PRO A 281 20.40 15.29 14.30
CA PRO A 281 20.62 16.58 14.98
C PRO A 281 19.41 17.54 14.99
N ASP A 282 18.56 17.42 13.98
CA ASP A 282 17.32 18.18 13.79
C ASP A 282 16.05 17.43 14.25
N ALA A 283 16.20 16.30 14.95
CA ALA A 283 15.07 15.59 15.55
C ALA A 283 14.39 16.47 16.63
N GLY A 284 13.10 16.25 16.81
CA GLY A 284 12.27 16.97 17.77
C GLY A 284 12.08 16.22 19.09
N ASN A 285 10.88 16.33 19.66
CA ASN A 285 10.55 15.65 20.90
C ASN A 285 10.25 14.17 20.68
N VAL A 286 10.56 13.38 21.71
CA VAL A 286 10.27 11.94 21.76
C VAL A 286 9.39 11.65 22.98
N GLU A 287 8.23 11.07 22.75
CA GLU A 287 7.31 10.60 23.78
C GLU A 287 6.99 9.12 23.54
N ILE A 288 7.31 8.27 24.51
CA ILE A 288 7.13 6.83 24.40
C ILE A 288 6.44 6.33 25.67
N ARG A 289 5.35 5.58 25.48
CA ARG A 289 4.65 4.86 26.54
C ARG A 289 4.50 3.41 26.13
N THR A 290 4.98 2.51 26.98
CA THR A 290 4.98 1.08 26.64
C THR A 290 4.85 0.19 27.85
N ASP A 291 4.24 -1.00 27.63
CA ASP A 291 4.28 -2.12 28.56
C ASP A 291 4.88 -3.35 27.86
N TYR A 292 5.69 -4.12 28.56
CA TYR A 292 6.35 -5.33 28.05
C TYR A 292 7.09 -5.14 26.72
N THR A 293 7.56 -3.94 26.43
CA THR A 293 8.21 -3.57 25.16
C THR A 293 9.66 -3.15 25.40
N GLY A 294 10.59 -3.81 24.71
CA GLY A 294 12.00 -3.41 24.74
C GLY A 294 12.25 -2.18 23.87
N ILE A 295 12.88 -1.14 24.45
CA ILE A 295 13.14 0.14 23.79
C ILE A 295 14.64 0.31 23.54
N LYS A 296 15.03 0.62 22.29
CA LYS A 296 16.40 1.00 21.93
C LYS A 296 16.40 2.33 21.19
N ILE A 297 17.17 3.29 21.66
CA ILE A 297 17.22 4.64 21.08
C ILE A 297 18.66 5.02 20.78
N GLY A 298 18.99 5.09 19.48
CA GLY A 298 20.20 5.71 18.99
C GLY A 298 20.03 7.21 18.83
N TYR A 299 21.10 7.97 19.07
CA TYR A 299 21.09 9.42 18.91
C TYR A 299 22.39 9.93 18.32
N HIS A 300 22.28 10.96 17.48
CA HIS A 300 23.44 11.68 16.96
C HIS A 300 24.14 12.47 18.09
N PRO A 301 25.49 12.57 18.13
CA PRO A 301 26.20 13.31 19.17
C PRO A 301 25.79 14.77 19.32
N GLU A 302 25.29 15.40 18.26
CA GLU A 302 24.82 16.80 18.26
C GLU A 302 23.32 16.95 18.54
N TYR A 303 22.57 15.86 18.77
CA TYR A 303 21.17 15.93 19.22
C TYR A 303 21.14 16.11 20.73
N TYR A 304 21.00 17.33 21.19
CA TYR A 304 20.92 17.67 22.62
C TYR A 304 19.47 17.63 23.09
N PHE A 305 19.24 17.06 24.28
CA PHE A 305 17.89 16.88 24.81
C PHE A 305 17.86 16.87 26.34
N ASP A 306 16.73 17.33 26.89
CA ASP A 306 16.35 17.05 28.27
C ASP A 306 15.59 15.73 28.30
N PHE A 307 15.66 14.97 29.38
CA PHE A 307 14.92 13.72 29.48
C PHE A 307 14.21 13.54 30.81
N GLU A 308 13.11 12.79 30.76
CA GLU A 308 12.39 12.28 31.92
C GLU A 308 12.00 10.83 31.66
N ILE A 309 12.49 9.91 32.50
CA ILE A 309 12.33 8.46 32.33
C ILE A 309 11.70 7.89 33.60
N VAL A 310 10.56 7.22 33.44
CA VAL A 310 9.91 6.38 34.45
C VAL A 310 9.95 4.95 33.96
N ALA A 311 10.59 4.07 34.73
CA ALA A 311 10.72 2.65 34.36
C ALA A 311 10.36 1.78 35.55
N GLU A 312 9.25 1.02 35.44
CA GLU A 312 8.85 0.05 36.45
C GLU A 312 9.27 -1.36 36.00
N TYR A 313 9.81 -2.15 36.93
CA TYR A 313 10.34 -3.49 36.67
C TYR A 313 11.28 -3.59 35.45
N ALA A 314 11.94 -2.48 35.12
CA ALA A 314 12.76 -2.33 33.92
C ALA A 314 14.15 -1.77 34.21
N GLY A 315 15.12 -2.11 33.32
CA GLY A 315 16.47 -1.56 33.35
C GLY A 315 16.61 -0.36 32.41
N VAL A 316 17.45 0.61 32.79
CA VAL A 316 17.85 1.73 31.93
C VAL A 316 19.37 1.73 31.79
N SER A 317 19.87 1.54 30.56
CA SER A 317 21.28 1.43 30.22
C SER A 317 21.69 2.41 29.11
N GLY A 318 23.01 2.63 28.95
CA GLY A 318 23.56 3.53 27.94
C GLY A 318 23.38 5.03 28.27
N LYS A 319 23.26 5.37 29.58
CA LYS A 319 23.13 6.75 30.06
C LYS A 319 24.46 7.32 30.60
N ASP A 320 25.58 6.71 30.27
CA ASP A 320 26.88 7.09 30.85
C ASP A 320 27.33 8.50 30.44
N ASP A 321 26.89 8.98 29.29
CA ASP A 321 27.13 10.35 28.79
C ASP A 321 26.06 11.37 29.26
N PHE A 322 25.09 10.97 30.11
CA PHE A 322 23.97 11.83 30.53
C PHE A 322 24.29 12.53 31.85
N GLU A 323 23.93 13.79 31.93
CA GLU A 323 23.95 14.55 33.18
C GLU A 323 22.61 14.33 33.91
N ILE A 324 22.66 13.62 35.05
CA ILE A 324 21.48 13.22 35.81
C ILE A 324 21.26 14.19 36.97
N ASN A 325 20.24 15.04 36.88
CA ASN A 325 19.87 16.01 37.93
C ASN A 325 19.07 15.36 39.06
N ILE A 326 18.22 14.37 38.71
CA ILE A 326 17.41 13.64 39.69
C ILE A 326 17.50 12.15 39.37
N SER A 327 17.88 11.37 40.38
CA SER A 327 17.85 9.91 40.37
C SER A 327 17.10 9.40 41.57
N ARG A 328 16.10 8.56 41.34
CA ARG A 328 15.36 7.84 42.40
C ARG A 328 15.24 6.40 41.98
N GLU A 329 15.83 5.52 42.75
CA GLU A 329 15.77 4.08 42.50
C GLU A 329 15.19 3.37 43.73
N LYS A 330 14.07 2.69 43.52
CA LYS A 330 13.46 1.72 44.42
C LYS A 330 13.61 0.33 43.83
N SER A 331 13.23 -0.69 44.56
CA SER A 331 13.38 -2.08 44.09
C SER A 331 12.75 -2.38 42.73
N ASN A 332 11.64 -1.72 42.42
CA ASN A 332 10.83 -1.96 41.20
C ASN A 332 10.63 -0.71 40.33
N GLU A 333 10.97 0.48 40.83
CA GLU A 333 10.75 1.75 40.12
C GLU A 333 12.08 2.51 39.97
N LYS A 334 12.34 3.03 38.79
CA LYS A 334 13.45 3.93 38.49
C LYS A 334 12.91 5.19 37.86
N TYR A 335 13.34 6.31 38.40
CA TYR A 335 13.02 7.62 37.87
C TYR A 335 14.33 8.39 37.66
N TYR A 336 14.53 8.84 36.42
CA TYR A 336 15.68 9.65 36.04
C TYR A 336 15.19 10.93 35.34
N LYS A 337 15.82 12.06 35.69
CA LYS A 337 15.61 13.35 35.01
C LYS A 337 16.95 14.04 34.87
N GLY A 338 17.20 14.61 33.70
CA GLY A 338 18.45 15.26 33.38
C GLY A 338 18.52 15.71 31.94
N TYR A 339 19.70 15.77 31.39
CA TYR A 339 19.93 16.20 30.02
C TYR A 339 21.15 15.50 29.38
N TYR A 340 21.23 15.54 28.05
CA TYR A 340 22.42 15.20 27.29
C TYR A 340 22.91 16.45 26.54
N GLY A 341 24.22 16.72 26.66
CA GLY A 341 24.92 17.82 25.97
C GLY A 341 24.61 19.19 26.59
N LYS A 342 23.47 19.78 26.26
CA LYS A 342 23.09 21.13 26.74
C LYS A 342 21.72 21.09 27.42
N GLU A 343 21.66 21.55 28.66
CA GLU A 343 20.40 21.70 29.40
C GLU A 343 19.48 22.78 28.76
N ASN A 344 18.18 22.52 28.76
CA ASN A 344 17.16 23.35 28.13
C ASN A 344 17.42 23.59 26.64
N SER A 345 17.84 22.55 25.94
CA SER A 345 18.12 22.58 24.50
C SER A 345 16.88 22.80 23.63
N GLY A 346 15.69 22.59 24.19
CA GLY A 346 14.41 22.70 23.50
C GLY A 346 13.80 21.34 23.11
N ASN A 347 14.61 20.29 23.01
CA ASN A 347 14.14 18.93 22.73
C ASN A 347 13.96 18.15 24.04
N LYS A 348 12.96 17.26 24.06
CA LYS A 348 12.64 16.42 25.23
C LYS A 348 12.45 14.96 24.83
N ILE A 349 13.01 14.06 25.65
CA ILE A 349 12.74 12.64 25.59
C ILE A 349 11.99 12.23 26.86
N ASN A 350 10.73 11.86 26.74
CA ASN A 350 9.90 11.37 27.83
C ASN A 350 9.58 9.88 27.56
N ILE A 351 9.92 9.03 28.52
CA ILE A 351 9.66 7.59 28.41
C ILE A 351 9.01 7.11 29.70
N THR A 352 7.88 6.42 29.54
CA THR A 352 7.25 5.64 30.61
C THR A 352 7.13 4.20 30.12
N THR A 353 7.65 3.25 30.89
CA THR A 353 7.60 1.82 30.53
C THR A 353 7.46 0.94 31.76
N ASP A 354 6.64 -0.12 31.61
CA ASP A 354 6.53 -1.20 32.57
C ASP A 354 7.05 -2.51 31.94
N TYR A 355 7.88 -3.26 32.69
CA TYR A 355 8.46 -4.54 32.24
C TYR A 355 9.24 -4.52 30.91
N GLY A 356 9.70 -3.33 30.47
CA GLY A 356 10.47 -3.16 29.23
C GLY A 356 11.80 -2.45 29.46
N GLY A 357 12.93 -3.05 29.05
CA GLY A 357 14.25 -2.42 29.20
C GLY A 357 14.47 -1.27 28.21
N ILE A 358 15.14 -0.21 28.67
CA ILE A 358 15.52 0.95 27.85
C ILE A 358 17.03 0.93 27.64
N THR A 359 17.46 1.08 26.41
CA THR A 359 18.88 1.17 26.04
C THR A 359 19.11 2.38 25.14
N PHE A 360 19.95 3.29 25.58
CA PHE A 360 20.46 4.37 24.75
C PHE A 360 21.81 4.00 24.14
N PHE A 361 22.10 4.47 22.93
CA PHE A 361 23.41 4.35 22.32
C PHE A 361 23.70 5.56 21.43
N LYS A 362 24.95 6.01 21.47
CA LYS A 362 25.43 7.13 20.67
C LYS A 362 26.01 6.61 19.36
N ASN A 363 25.64 7.18 18.24
CA ASN A 363 26.13 6.84 16.91
C ASN A 363 27.41 7.60 16.54
#